data_28dbc4046f5b8b2914c420b98e9b64ce
#
_entry.id   28dbc4046f5b8b2914c420b98e9b64ce
#
_cell.length_a   1.000
_cell.length_b   1.000
_cell.length_c   1.000
_cell.angle_alpha   90.00
_cell.angle_beta   90.00
_cell.angle_gamma   90.00
#
_symmetry.space_group_name_H-M   'P 1'
#
loop_
_entity.id
_entity.type
_entity.pdbx_description
1 polymer ?
#
loop_
_entity_poly.entity_id
_entity_poly.type
_entity_poly.pdbx_seq_one_letter_code
_entity_poly.pdbx_strand_id
1 'polypeptide(L)'
;MESIGFGVQIEPQYGFTYQRIREVAMEAERLGFESIWVSDHFFMTEDALDINCLECWTVLAALARDTSRLRLGAMVTSQSYRNPALMANMAASLDHVSGGRLNYGIGAGWKEVEYDAYGYRFPAAGRRIRQLDEAVEIAKKMWTHPKATYEGRYYGVRDTLCMPKPVQDPLPIWIGGTGTKTLRVAARHADAVNFAWTHPPEFFEERFSVLRRHCEDVGRDFDAIKKSAGLMMRLVDDPDAPEPARDERYIRYLGRQNPVMVDTPEAVADKIGGYLDVGVTHFILRFHFGDEIRNMRVFRDRVAKRL
;
A
#
# COMPACT_ATOMS: atom_id res chain seq x y z
N MET A 1 -11.17 -16.96 15.04
CA MET A 1 -11.26 -15.89 14.03
C MET A 1 -9.89 -15.25 13.96
N GLU A 2 -9.34 -15.04 12.76
CA GLU A 2 -8.14 -14.22 12.63
C GLU A 2 -8.45 -12.81 13.14
N SER A 3 -7.48 -12.19 13.82
CA SER A 3 -7.66 -10.82 14.31
C SER A 3 -7.74 -9.85 13.13
N ILE A 4 -8.70 -8.93 13.16
CA ILE A 4 -8.84 -7.89 12.15
C ILE A 4 -7.63 -6.94 12.25
N GLY A 5 -6.90 -6.79 11.14
CA GLY A 5 -5.74 -5.91 11.05
C GLY A 5 -6.11 -4.51 10.55
N PHE A 6 -5.51 -3.47 11.15
CA PHE A 6 -5.69 -2.09 10.72
C PHE A 6 -4.35 -1.41 10.49
N GLY A 7 -4.14 -0.89 9.29
CA GLY A 7 -3.03 -0.03 8.93
C GLY A 7 -3.48 1.38 8.59
N VAL A 8 -2.56 2.33 8.62
CA VAL A 8 -2.81 3.73 8.20
C VAL A 8 -2.03 4.02 6.93
N GLN A 9 -2.63 4.68 5.97
CA GLN A 9 -1.93 5.16 4.78
C GLN A 9 -1.75 6.67 4.79
N ILE A 10 -0.54 7.08 4.41
CA ILE A 10 -0.16 8.47 4.14
C ILE A 10 0.21 8.60 2.67
N GLU A 11 -0.21 9.69 2.08
CA GLU A 11 0.08 10.03 0.69
C GLU A 11 0.88 11.34 0.64
N PRO A 12 2.23 11.28 0.59
CA PRO A 12 3.10 12.45 0.65
C PRO A 12 2.79 13.51 -0.41
N GLN A 13 2.26 13.10 -1.57
CA GLN A 13 1.87 13.99 -2.66
C GLN A 13 0.76 14.98 -2.30
N TYR A 14 0.15 14.86 -1.14
CA TYR A 14 -0.83 15.83 -0.62
C TYR A 14 -0.19 16.96 0.20
N GLY A 15 1.11 17.14 0.13
CA GLY A 15 1.80 18.25 0.76
C GLY A 15 2.27 17.99 2.20
N PHE A 16 2.34 16.73 2.58
CA PHE A 16 2.87 16.38 3.91
C PHE A 16 4.32 16.84 4.08
N THR A 17 4.60 17.45 5.23
CA THR A 17 5.97 17.58 5.73
C THR A 17 6.38 16.29 6.43
N TYR A 18 7.68 16.00 6.53
CA TYR A 18 8.15 14.83 7.30
C TYR A 18 7.71 14.89 8.77
N GLN A 19 7.74 16.07 9.37
CA GLN A 19 7.27 16.28 10.73
C GLN A 19 5.82 15.77 10.91
N ARG A 20 4.92 16.14 9.98
CA ARG A 20 3.52 15.69 10.03
C ARG A 20 3.38 14.20 9.83
N ILE A 21 4.13 13.61 8.87
CA ILE A 21 4.15 12.16 8.64
C ILE A 21 4.59 11.41 9.91
N ARG A 22 5.65 11.89 10.55
CA ARG A 22 6.16 11.33 11.79
C ARG A 22 5.14 11.38 12.94
N GLU A 23 4.45 12.50 13.12
CA GLU A 23 3.40 12.66 14.13
C GLU A 23 2.27 11.64 13.92
N VAL A 24 1.80 11.47 12.68
CA VAL A 24 0.77 10.49 12.34
C VAL A 24 1.26 9.06 12.61
N ALA A 25 2.49 8.74 12.21
CA ALA A 25 3.05 7.41 12.42
C ALA A 25 3.22 7.06 13.91
N MET A 26 3.73 7.99 14.72
CA MET A 26 3.88 7.80 16.15
C MET A 26 2.53 7.65 16.86
N GLU A 27 1.53 8.43 16.45
CA GLU A 27 0.17 8.29 16.98
C GLU A 27 -0.49 6.97 16.55
N ALA A 28 -0.29 6.54 15.29
CA ALA A 28 -0.75 5.22 14.83
C ALA A 28 -0.15 4.10 15.68
N GLU A 29 1.16 4.15 15.96
CA GLU A 29 1.84 3.19 16.83
C GLU A 29 1.29 3.23 18.27
N ARG A 30 1.05 4.42 18.82
CA ARG A 30 0.49 4.60 20.17
C ARG A 30 -0.91 4.02 20.28
N LEU A 31 -1.72 4.19 19.24
CA LEU A 31 -3.09 3.69 19.16
C LEU A 31 -3.18 2.20 18.81
N GLY A 32 -2.06 1.53 18.54
CA GLY A 32 -2.01 0.10 18.24
C GLY A 32 -2.50 -0.26 16.82
N PHE A 33 -2.32 0.62 15.84
CA PHE A 33 -2.38 0.21 14.44
C PHE A 33 -1.21 -0.73 14.12
N GLU A 34 -1.42 -1.69 13.22
CA GLU A 34 -0.39 -2.68 12.89
C GLU A 34 0.67 -2.13 11.94
N SER A 35 0.28 -1.23 11.05
CA SER A 35 1.15 -0.81 9.94
C SER A 35 0.89 0.62 9.50
N ILE A 36 1.96 1.22 8.95
CA ILE A 36 1.90 2.48 8.20
C ILE A 36 2.35 2.25 6.77
N TRP A 37 1.61 2.84 5.85
CA TRP A 37 1.82 2.70 4.41
C TRP A 37 2.03 4.06 3.77
N VAL A 38 2.97 4.13 2.85
CA VAL A 38 3.31 5.37 2.13
C VAL A 38 3.11 5.14 0.65
N SER A 39 2.39 6.04 -0.04
CA SER A 39 2.25 5.97 -1.50
C SER A 39 3.56 6.37 -2.19
N ASP A 40 3.86 5.73 -3.31
CA ASP A 40 5.08 5.95 -4.10
C ASP A 40 4.75 6.80 -5.33
N HIS A 41 4.47 8.09 -5.09
CA HIS A 41 4.21 9.11 -6.09
C HIS A 41 5.28 10.20 -6.06
N PHE A 42 5.42 10.96 -7.14
CA PHE A 42 6.42 12.04 -7.26
C PHE A 42 5.80 13.42 -7.13
N PHE A 43 4.53 13.56 -7.48
CA PHE A 43 3.76 14.80 -7.33
C PHE A 43 2.25 14.52 -7.34
N MET A 44 1.47 15.49 -6.90
CA MET A 44 0.00 15.39 -6.91
C MET A 44 -0.55 15.47 -8.33
N THR A 45 -0.31 16.59 -8.98
CA THR A 45 -0.65 16.90 -10.38
C THR A 45 0.45 17.75 -10.98
N GLU A 46 0.50 17.88 -12.30
CA GLU A 46 1.56 18.61 -13.03
C GLU A 46 1.61 20.10 -12.70
N ASP A 47 0.51 20.67 -12.27
CA ASP A 47 0.36 22.08 -11.89
C ASP A 47 0.51 22.34 -10.37
N ALA A 48 0.80 21.31 -9.58
CA ALA A 48 0.98 21.42 -8.13
C ALA A 48 2.39 21.87 -7.74
N LEU A 49 2.79 23.09 -8.17
CA LEU A 49 4.15 23.61 -8.04
C LEU A 49 4.57 23.95 -6.59
N ASP A 50 3.62 24.10 -5.69
CA ASP A 50 3.81 24.51 -4.30
C ASP A 50 3.45 23.40 -3.29
N ILE A 51 3.24 22.16 -3.77
CA ILE A 51 2.86 21.02 -2.94
C ILE A 51 4.04 20.06 -2.79
N ASN A 52 4.48 19.87 -1.55
CA ASN A 52 5.53 18.91 -1.23
C ASN A 52 5.09 17.48 -1.61
N CYS A 53 6.04 16.71 -2.14
CA CYS A 53 5.90 15.26 -2.27
C CYS A 53 7.22 14.61 -1.88
N LEU A 54 7.30 14.09 -0.66
CA LEU A 54 8.49 13.39 -0.19
C LEU A 54 8.55 11.99 -0.81
N GLU A 55 9.77 11.57 -1.19
CA GLU A 55 10.01 10.27 -1.81
C GLU A 55 9.74 9.13 -0.82
N CYS A 56 8.98 8.14 -1.27
CA CYS A 56 8.39 7.08 -0.46
C CYS A 56 9.43 6.29 0.36
N TRP A 57 10.47 5.77 -0.27
CA TRP A 57 11.45 4.90 0.40
C TRP A 57 12.36 5.67 1.36
N THR A 58 12.62 6.94 1.06
CA THR A 58 13.30 7.86 1.98
C THR A 58 12.46 8.10 3.24
N VAL A 59 11.15 8.31 3.07
CA VAL A 59 10.21 8.47 4.20
C VAL A 59 10.15 7.19 5.03
N LEU A 60 10.01 6.03 4.39
CA LEU A 60 9.95 4.73 5.08
C LEU A 60 11.22 4.44 5.88
N ALA A 61 12.40 4.79 5.34
CA ALA A 61 13.67 4.61 6.05
C ALA A 61 13.76 5.49 7.31
N ALA A 62 13.28 6.72 7.24
CA ALA A 62 13.21 7.61 8.40
C ALA A 62 12.19 7.10 9.45
N LEU A 63 10.99 6.69 9.02
CA LEU A 63 9.96 6.12 9.90
C LEU A 63 10.43 4.81 10.58
N ALA A 64 11.27 4.03 9.91
CA ALA A 64 11.84 2.81 10.51
C ALA A 64 12.67 3.10 11.77
N ARG A 65 13.24 4.31 11.87
CA ARG A 65 14.00 4.75 13.06
C ARG A 65 13.15 5.49 14.08
N ASP A 66 12.07 6.16 13.62
CA ASP A 66 11.19 6.93 14.50
C ASP A 66 10.09 6.08 15.18
N THR A 67 9.87 4.85 14.69
CA THR A 67 8.91 3.87 15.22
C THR A 67 9.61 2.59 15.66
N SER A 68 8.96 1.80 16.52
CA SER A 68 9.58 0.59 17.10
C SER A 68 8.79 -0.71 16.87
N ARG A 69 7.47 -0.63 16.68
CA ARG A 69 6.58 -1.80 16.53
C ARG A 69 5.79 -1.77 15.22
N LEU A 70 5.50 -0.55 14.73
CA LEU A 70 4.67 -0.33 13.54
C LEU A 70 5.36 -0.96 12.31
N ARG A 71 4.66 -1.84 11.61
CA ARG A 71 5.14 -2.36 10.33
C ARG A 71 5.08 -1.24 9.27
N LEU A 72 5.97 -1.32 8.30
CA LEU A 72 6.20 -0.26 7.31
C LEU A 72 5.99 -0.82 5.91
N GLY A 73 5.34 -0.09 5.01
CA GLY A 73 5.20 -0.53 3.63
C GLY A 73 4.95 0.59 2.65
N ALA A 74 5.34 0.36 1.41
CA ALA A 74 4.86 1.17 0.29
C ALA A 74 3.50 0.60 -0.17
N MET A 75 2.52 1.46 -0.46
CA MET A 75 1.23 1.05 -1.00
C MET A 75 0.90 1.84 -2.28
N VAL A 76 1.40 1.40 -3.40
CA VAL A 76 2.41 0.38 -3.61
C VAL A 76 3.54 0.97 -4.44
N THR A 77 4.76 0.49 -4.27
CA THR A 77 5.85 0.93 -5.12
C THR A 77 5.62 0.49 -6.57
N SER A 78 5.88 1.37 -7.53
CA SER A 78 5.84 0.99 -8.94
C SER A 78 7.08 0.16 -9.28
N GLN A 79 6.87 -1.01 -9.88
CA GLN A 79 7.93 -1.93 -10.27
C GLN A 79 8.96 -1.33 -11.24
N SER A 80 8.63 -0.21 -11.89
CA SER A 80 9.47 0.44 -12.92
C SER A 80 10.11 1.76 -12.50
N TYR A 81 9.79 2.30 -11.32
CA TYR A 81 10.43 3.52 -10.82
C TYR A 81 11.88 3.31 -10.37
N ARG A 82 12.24 2.06 -10.07
CA ARG A 82 13.60 1.67 -9.69
C ARG A 82 13.98 0.37 -10.41
N ASN A 83 15.26 0.19 -10.68
CA ASN A 83 15.73 -1.11 -11.16
C ASN A 83 15.34 -2.22 -10.18
N PRO A 84 14.78 -3.36 -10.61
CA PRO A 84 14.29 -4.41 -9.71
C PRO A 84 15.35 -4.96 -8.74
N ALA A 85 16.60 -5.08 -9.17
CA ALA A 85 17.67 -5.53 -8.30
C ALA A 85 18.02 -4.48 -7.23
N LEU A 86 18.07 -3.21 -7.61
CA LEU A 86 18.24 -2.12 -6.65
C LEU A 86 17.08 -2.10 -5.65
N MET A 87 15.84 -2.26 -6.15
CA MET A 87 14.64 -2.28 -5.32
C MET A 87 14.68 -3.44 -4.31
N ALA A 88 15.09 -4.63 -4.73
CA ALA A 88 15.26 -5.79 -3.85
C ALA A 88 16.31 -5.54 -2.75
N ASN A 89 17.43 -4.88 -3.10
CA ASN A 89 18.47 -4.51 -2.14
C ASN A 89 17.99 -3.43 -1.16
N MET A 90 17.26 -2.42 -1.64
CA MET A 90 16.65 -1.38 -0.79
C MET A 90 15.67 -2.00 0.21
N ALA A 91 14.84 -2.95 -0.24
CA ALA A 91 13.88 -3.65 0.62
C ALA A 91 14.60 -4.47 1.71
N ALA A 92 15.63 -5.24 1.36
CA ALA A 92 16.44 -5.97 2.34
C ALA A 92 17.10 -5.03 3.35
N SER A 93 17.64 -3.91 2.88
CA SER A 93 18.26 -2.88 3.73
C SER A 93 17.24 -2.25 4.70
N LEU A 94 16.06 -1.88 4.19
CA LEU A 94 15.00 -1.30 5.02
C LEU A 94 14.45 -2.31 6.03
N ASP A 95 14.38 -3.58 5.66
CA ASP A 95 13.99 -4.64 6.59
C ASP A 95 14.97 -4.74 7.77
N HIS A 96 16.28 -4.65 7.50
CA HIS A 96 17.29 -4.55 8.56
C HIS A 96 17.16 -3.28 9.41
N VAL A 97 17.04 -2.11 8.78
CA VAL A 97 16.91 -0.82 9.49
C VAL A 97 15.69 -0.80 10.39
N SER A 98 14.62 -1.45 9.98
CA SER A 98 13.37 -1.57 10.74
C SER A 98 13.37 -2.72 11.78
N GLY A 99 14.34 -3.63 11.74
CA GLY A 99 14.36 -4.82 12.60
C GLY A 99 13.28 -5.84 12.22
N GLY A 100 13.06 -6.07 10.91
CA GLY A 100 12.12 -7.08 10.42
C GLY A 100 10.66 -6.61 10.37
N ARG A 101 10.41 -5.31 10.14
CA ARG A 101 9.05 -4.74 10.11
C ARG A 101 8.56 -4.33 8.71
N LEU A 102 9.34 -4.58 7.66
CA LEU A 102 8.93 -4.23 6.31
C LEU A 102 7.81 -5.15 5.80
N ASN A 103 6.84 -4.56 5.13
CA ASN A 103 5.93 -5.20 4.17
C ASN A 103 6.29 -4.70 2.78
N TYR A 104 6.77 -5.57 1.89
CA TYR A 104 7.18 -5.19 0.54
C TYR A 104 5.96 -5.01 -0.37
N GLY A 105 5.45 -3.79 -0.46
CA GLY A 105 4.31 -3.47 -1.31
C GLY A 105 4.72 -3.06 -2.72
N ILE A 106 4.23 -3.76 -3.74
CA ILE A 106 4.60 -3.54 -5.14
C ILE A 106 3.40 -3.65 -6.09
N GLY A 107 3.43 -2.90 -7.18
CA GLY A 107 2.40 -2.90 -8.22
C GLY A 107 2.94 -2.61 -9.61
N ALA A 108 2.08 -2.69 -10.61
CA ALA A 108 2.47 -2.52 -12.01
C ALA A 108 2.74 -1.05 -12.42
N GLY A 109 2.36 -0.08 -11.60
CA GLY A 109 2.36 1.34 -11.96
C GLY A 109 1.17 1.74 -12.84
N TRP A 110 0.71 3.00 -12.72
CA TRP A 110 -0.49 3.45 -13.42
C TRP A 110 -0.48 4.92 -13.84
N LYS A 111 0.21 5.80 -13.13
CA LYS A 111 0.15 7.26 -13.29
C LYS A 111 1.12 7.73 -14.38
N GLU A 112 0.69 7.60 -15.65
CA GLU A 112 1.50 7.87 -16.85
C GLU A 112 2.24 9.21 -16.80
N VAL A 113 1.57 10.27 -16.34
CA VAL A 113 2.15 11.60 -16.23
C VAL A 113 3.44 11.65 -15.38
N GLU A 114 3.55 10.83 -14.34
CA GLU A 114 4.78 10.74 -13.54
C GLU A 114 5.91 10.04 -14.30
N TYR A 115 5.57 9.03 -15.11
CA TYR A 115 6.55 8.36 -15.96
C TYR A 115 7.14 9.31 -16.98
N ASP A 116 6.31 10.07 -17.67
CA ASP A 116 6.73 11.02 -18.68
C ASP A 116 7.57 12.14 -18.07
N ALA A 117 7.13 12.73 -16.96
CA ALA A 117 7.82 13.81 -16.28
C ALA A 117 9.22 13.40 -15.75
N TYR A 118 9.37 12.14 -15.30
CA TYR A 118 10.64 11.63 -14.77
C TYR A 118 11.47 10.87 -15.81
N GLY A 119 11.04 10.85 -17.08
CA GLY A 119 11.76 10.19 -18.17
C GLY A 119 11.72 8.67 -18.13
N TYR A 120 10.75 8.08 -17.43
CA TYR A 120 10.51 6.64 -17.45
C TYR A 120 9.66 6.25 -18.66
N ARG A 121 9.85 5.04 -19.15
CA ARG A 121 8.97 4.48 -20.18
C ARG A 121 7.67 4.01 -19.56
N PHE A 122 6.53 4.37 -20.17
CA PHE A 122 5.21 3.89 -19.79
C PHE A 122 4.64 2.92 -20.84
N PRO A 123 5.03 1.64 -20.84
CA PRO A 123 4.50 0.68 -21.78
C PRO A 123 3.06 0.27 -21.46
N ALA A 124 2.37 -0.35 -22.42
CA ALA A 124 1.01 -0.84 -22.24
C ALA A 124 0.89 -1.73 -20.97
N ALA A 125 -0.26 -1.67 -20.32
CA ALA A 125 -0.54 -2.32 -19.02
C ALA A 125 -0.12 -3.81 -18.97
N GLY A 126 -0.41 -4.56 -20.03
CA GLY A 126 -0.02 -5.98 -20.10
C GLY A 126 1.51 -6.21 -20.06
N ARG A 127 2.32 -5.25 -20.55
CA ARG A 127 3.78 -5.31 -20.41
C ARG A 127 4.19 -4.95 -18.98
N ARG A 128 3.64 -3.90 -18.40
CA ARG A 128 3.95 -3.49 -17.00
C ARG A 128 3.64 -4.61 -16.01
N ILE A 129 2.55 -5.36 -16.22
CA ILE A 129 2.19 -6.50 -15.37
C ILE A 129 3.19 -7.66 -15.53
N ARG A 130 3.68 -7.95 -16.75
CA ARG A 130 4.75 -8.95 -16.93
C ARG A 130 6.08 -8.49 -16.32
N GLN A 131 6.37 -7.19 -16.38
CA GLN A 131 7.54 -6.60 -15.71
C GLN A 131 7.42 -6.70 -14.18
N LEU A 132 6.21 -6.55 -13.63
CA LEU A 132 5.94 -6.79 -12.20
C LEU A 132 6.24 -8.25 -11.81
N ASP A 133 5.79 -9.20 -12.61
CA ASP A 133 6.04 -10.64 -12.39
C ASP A 133 7.56 -10.92 -12.33
N GLU A 134 8.32 -10.44 -13.31
CA GLU A 134 9.78 -10.58 -13.34
C GLU A 134 10.49 -9.86 -12.19
N ALA A 135 10.02 -8.66 -11.82
CA ALA A 135 10.61 -7.89 -10.71
C ALA A 135 10.46 -8.61 -9.37
N VAL A 136 9.31 -9.24 -9.12
CA VAL A 136 9.07 -10.04 -7.91
C VAL A 136 9.91 -11.31 -7.91
N GLU A 137 10.07 -11.98 -9.04
CA GLU A 137 10.96 -13.15 -9.17
C GLU A 137 12.42 -12.79 -8.87
N ILE A 138 12.91 -11.67 -9.41
CA ILE A 138 14.26 -11.17 -9.11
C ILE A 138 14.41 -10.91 -7.61
N ALA A 139 13.45 -10.22 -7.00
CA ALA A 139 13.49 -9.91 -5.57
C ALA A 139 13.56 -11.19 -4.72
N LYS A 140 12.68 -12.16 -4.96
CA LYS A 140 12.68 -13.45 -4.26
C LYS A 140 14.03 -14.17 -4.40
N LYS A 141 14.57 -14.26 -5.61
CA LYS A 141 15.89 -14.89 -5.85
C LYS A 141 17.01 -14.16 -5.10
N MET A 142 17.01 -12.82 -5.13
CA MET A 142 18.02 -12.02 -4.45
C MET A 142 17.96 -12.17 -2.92
N TRP A 143 16.77 -12.34 -2.36
CA TRP A 143 16.61 -12.52 -0.90
C TRP A 143 16.97 -13.93 -0.42
N THR A 144 16.79 -14.96 -1.26
CA THR A 144 16.94 -16.36 -0.84
C THR A 144 18.22 -17.02 -1.29
N HIS A 145 18.81 -16.64 -2.43
CA HIS A 145 20.01 -17.29 -2.98
C HIS A 145 21.29 -16.53 -2.61
N PRO A 146 22.42 -17.23 -2.39
CA PRO A 146 23.71 -16.58 -2.16
C PRO A 146 24.11 -15.65 -3.31
N LYS A 147 23.91 -16.10 -4.55
CA LYS A 147 24.02 -15.33 -5.79
C LYS A 147 22.76 -15.54 -6.61
N ALA A 148 22.15 -14.46 -7.05
CA ALA A 148 20.92 -14.51 -7.85
C ALA A 148 21.23 -14.34 -9.33
N THR A 149 20.72 -15.25 -10.13
CA THR A 149 20.70 -15.13 -11.59
C THR A 149 19.25 -15.30 -12.07
N TYR A 150 18.79 -14.38 -12.87
CA TYR A 150 17.49 -14.40 -13.51
C TYR A 150 17.62 -13.85 -14.92
N GLU A 151 17.07 -14.54 -15.90
CA GLU A 151 17.06 -14.12 -17.27
C GLU A 151 15.61 -14.08 -17.76
N GLY A 152 15.04 -12.86 -17.74
CA GLY A 152 13.67 -12.60 -18.15
C GLY A 152 13.60 -11.92 -19.51
N ARG A 153 12.38 -11.65 -19.92
CA ARG A 153 12.13 -10.92 -21.19
C ARG A 153 12.41 -9.42 -21.07
N TYR A 154 12.25 -8.86 -19.88
CA TYR A 154 12.32 -7.41 -19.63
C TYR A 154 13.43 -7.05 -18.66
N TYR A 155 13.71 -7.92 -17.71
CA TYR A 155 14.73 -7.74 -16.70
C TYR A 155 15.66 -8.94 -16.63
N GLY A 156 16.89 -8.69 -16.23
CA GLY A 156 17.88 -9.72 -16.00
C GLY A 156 18.89 -9.32 -14.96
N VAL A 157 19.35 -10.29 -14.19
CA VAL A 157 20.45 -10.17 -13.24
C VAL A 157 21.36 -11.39 -13.36
N ARG A 158 22.68 -11.20 -13.13
CA ARG A 158 23.64 -12.28 -13.21
C ARG A 158 24.56 -12.25 -12.01
N ASP A 159 24.64 -13.35 -11.28
CA ASP A 159 25.48 -13.54 -10.08
C ASP A 159 25.36 -12.38 -9.08
N THR A 160 24.16 -11.78 -9.01
CA THR A 160 23.89 -10.58 -8.19
C THR A 160 23.91 -10.94 -6.72
N LEU A 161 24.62 -10.13 -5.95
CA LEU A 161 24.65 -10.22 -4.49
C LEU A 161 23.58 -9.30 -3.88
N CYS A 162 22.91 -9.79 -2.85
CA CYS A 162 22.08 -8.99 -1.96
C CYS A 162 22.47 -9.34 -0.54
N MET A 163 23.30 -8.50 0.05
CA MET A 163 23.77 -8.63 1.43
C MET A 163 23.65 -7.27 2.11
N PRO A 164 22.97 -7.23 3.26
CA PRO A 164 22.41 -8.38 4.00
C PRO A 164 21.15 -8.96 3.30
N LYS A 165 20.83 -10.22 3.62
CA LYS A 165 19.51 -10.79 3.31
C LYS A 165 18.47 -10.10 4.20
N PRO A 166 17.17 -10.07 3.85
CA PRO A 166 16.14 -9.59 4.78
C PRO A 166 16.25 -10.30 6.15
N VAL A 167 15.83 -9.60 7.19
CA VAL A 167 15.70 -10.18 8.54
C VAL A 167 14.54 -11.19 8.57
N GLN A 168 13.46 -10.85 7.85
CA GLN A 168 12.29 -11.72 7.70
C GLN A 168 12.56 -12.79 6.64
N ASP A 169 12.21 -14.04 6.93
CA ASP A 169 12.29 -15.17 6.00
C ASP A 169 10.97 -15.95 6.05
N PRO A 170 10.08 -15.78 5.05
CA PRO A 170 10.16 -14.85 3.91
C PRO A 170 9.82 -13.40 4.27
N LEU A 171 10.35 -12.44 3.48
CA LEU A 171 9.91 -11.05 3.51
C LEU A 171 8.51 -10.95 2.88
N PRO A 172 7.48 -10.44 3.60
CA PRO A 172 6.11 -10.42 3.08
C PRO A 172 5.93 -9.53 1.85
N ILE A 173 5.34 -10.08 0.80
CA ILE A 173 5.08 -9.40 -0.47
C ILE A 173 3.59 -9.03 -0.56
N TRP A 174 3.31 -7.75 -0.70
CA TRP A 174 1.97 -7.21 -0.91
C TRP A 174 1.82 -6.76 -2.35
N ILE A 175 0.80 -7.25 -3.06
CA ILE A 175 0.54 -6.83 -4.44
C ILE A 175 -0.72 -5.98 -4.48
N GLY A 176 -0.57 -4.74 -4.97
CA GLY A 176 -1.68 -3.82 -5.20
C GLY A 176 -2.20 -3.89 -6.63
N GLY A 177 -3.52 -3.84 -6.75
CA GLY A 177 -4.21 -3.79 -8.03
C GLY A 177 -5.30 -4.86 -8.20
N THR A 178 -6.31 -4.53 -8.99
CA THR A 178 -7.57 -5.28 -9.12
C THR A 178 -7.74 -5.99 -10.46
N GLY A 179 -6.86 -5.71 -11.44
CA GLY A 179 -6.96 -6.28 -12.78
C GLY A 179 -6.70 -7.79 -12.82
N THR A 180 -7.45 -8.54 -13.60
CA THR A 180 -7.35 -10.01 -13.71
C THR A 180 -5.91 -10.51 -13.91
N LYS A 181 -5.12 -9.85 -14.76
CA LYS A 181 -3.72 -10.23 -14.98
C LYS A 181 -2.82 -9.92 -13.78
N THR A 182 -3.11 -8.85 -13.03
CA THR A 182 -2.39 -8.53 -11.78
C THR A 182 -2.72 -9.56 -10.71
N LEU A 183 -3.98 -9.99 -10.60
CA LEU A 183 -4.40 -11.04 -9.68
C LEU A 183 -3.74 -12.39 -9.98
N ARG A 184 -3.41 -12.68 -11.24
CA ARG A 184 -2.61 -13.86 -11.59
C ARG A 184 -1.18 -13.77 -11.05
N VAL A 185 -0.56 -12.59 -11.11
CA VAL A 185 0.76 -12.36 -10.48
C VAL A 185 0.65 -12.49 -8.96
N ALA A 186 -0.41 -11.94 -8.38
CA ALA A 186 -0.66 -12.07 -6.94
C ALA A 186 -0.84 -13.53 -6.51
N ALA A 187 -1.60 -14.34 -7.24
CA ALA A 187 -1.75 -15.77 -6.97
C ALA A 187 -0.42 -16.52 -6.93
N ARG A 188 0.55 -16.13 -7.77
CA ARG A 188 1.89 -16.75 -7.81
C ARG A 188 2.81 -16.30 -6.67
N HIS A 189 2.69 -15.05 -6.22
CA HIS A 189 3.76 -14.42 -5.46
C HIS A 189 3.34 -13.74 -4.16
N ALA A 190 2.09 -13.26 -4.05
CA ALA A 190 1.72 -12.38 -2.96
C ALA A 190 1.44 -13.13 -1.65
N ASP A 191 1.88 -12.57 -0.53
CA ASP A 191 1.44 -12.96 0.81
C ASP A 191 0.21 -12.15 1.23
N ALA A 192 -0.02 -11.01 0.56
CA ALA A 192 -1.22 -10.21 0.72
C ALA A 192 -1.59 -9.48 -0.58
N VAL A 193 -2.88 -9.22 -0.76
CA VAL A 193 -3.41 -8.34 -1.81
C VAL A 193 -4.07 -7.13 -1.19
N ASN A 194 -3.96 -5.97 -1.85
CA ASN A 194 -4.70 -4.77 -1.46
C ASN A 194 -5.49 -4.23 -2.65
N PHE A 195 -6.79 -3.99 -2.41
CA PHE A 195 -7.68 -3.32 -3.36
C PHE A 195 -8.09 -1.96 -2.81
N ALA A 196 -7.71 -0.92 -3.50
CA ALA A 196 -8.00 0.48 -3.17
C ALA A 196 -8.81 1.11 -4.32
N TRP A 197 -9.66 2.09 -4.12
CA TRP A 197 -10.06 2.71 -2.85
C TRP A 197 -11.57 2.62 -2.68
N THR A 198 -12.03 2.24 -1.47
CA THR A 198 -13.44 2.35 -1.05
C THR A 198 -14.43 1.74 -2.06
N HIS A 199 -14.05 0.64 -2.73
CA HIS A 199 -14.99 -0.14 -3.53
C HIS A 199 -16.01 -0.82 -2.62
N PRO A 200 -17.24 -1.07 -3.07
CA PRO A 200 -18.24 -1.77 -2.26
C PRO A 200 -17.88 -3.25 -2.04
N PRO A 201 -18.40 -3.91 -0.99
CA PRO A 201 -18.06 -5.30 -0.67
C PRO A 201 -18.22 -6.30 -1.84
N GLU A 202 -19.23 -6.14 -2.67
CA GLU A 202 -19.50 -7.01 -3.85
C GLU A 202 -18.34 -6.97 -4.86
N PHE A 203 -17.66 -5.85 -4.97
CA PHE A 203 -16.46 -5.75 -5.81
C PHE A 203 -15.34 -6.65 -5.27
N PHE A 204 -15.16 -6.71 -3.94
CA PHE A 204 -14.14 -7.58 -3.33
C PHE A 204 -14.49 -9.05 -3.54
N GLU A 205 -15.74 -9.44 -3.37
CA GLU A 205 -16.21 -10.80 -3.62
C GLU A 205 -15.91 -11.23 -5.06
N GLU A 206 -16.24 -10.39 -6.04
CA GLU A 206 -15.92 -10.65 -7.45
C GLU A 206 -14.41 -10.79 -7.68
N ARG A 207 -13.59 -9.88 -7.14
CA ARG A 207 -12.15 -9.94 -7.32
C ARG A 207 -11.50 -11.12 -6.59
N PHE A 208 -11.98 -11.47 -5.43
CA PHE A 208 -11.53 -12.67 -4.71
C PHE A 208 -11.91 -13.96 -5.46
N SER A 209 -13.05 -14.02 -6.12
CA SER A 209 -13.39 -15.16 -6.96
C SER A 209 -12.42 -15.33 -8.14
N VAL A 210 -11.95 -14.23 -8.73
CA VAL A 210 -10.91 -14.25 -9.77
C VAL A 210 -9.56 -14.68 -9.20
N LEU A 211 -9.17 -14.15 -8.04
CA LEU A 211 -7.92 -14.53 -7.37
C LEU A 211 -7.92 -16.02 -7.00
N ARG A 212 -9.03 -16.55 -6.45
CA ARG A 212 -9.19 -17.97 -6.09
C ARG A 212 -8.95 -18.88 -7.29
N ARG A 213 -9.58 -18.60 -8.44
CA ARG A 213 -9.34 -19.37 -9.68
C ARG A 213 -7.88 -19.37 -10.10
N HIS A 214 -7.21 -18.19 -10.01
CA HIS A 214 -5.78 -18.13 -10.32
C HIS A 214 -4.91 -18.89 -9.32
N CYS A 215 -5.31 -18.95 -8.04
CA CYS A 215 -4.63 -19.79 -7.05
C CYS A 215 -4.78 -21.29 -7.39
N GLU A 216 -5.99 -21.73 -7.78
CA GLU A 216 -6.24 -23.07 -8.26
C GLU A 216 -5.38 -23.42 -9.48
N ASP A 217 -5.30 -22.53 -10.47
CA ASP A 217 -4.47 -22.69 -11.68
C ASP A 217 -2.97 -22.90 -11.36
N VAL A 218 -2.46 -22.34 -10.27
CA VAL A 218 -1.04 -22.43 -9.88
C VAL A 218 -0.78 -23.36 -8.69
N GLY A 219 -1.81 -24.02 -8.18
CA GLY A 219 -1.72 -24.97 -7.06
C GLY A 219 -1.37 -24.30 -5.72
N ARG A 220 -1.84 -23.07 -5.50
CA ARG A 220 -1.61 -22.32 -4.27
C ARG A 220 -2.88 -22.19 -3.43
N ASP A 221 -2.73 -22.27 -2.11
CA ASP A 221 -3.82 -22.01 -1.19
C ASP A 221 -4.25 -20.52 -1.24
N PHE A 222 -5.50 -20.26 -1.60
CA PHE A 222 -6.10 -18.94 -1.62
C PHE A 222 -6.20 -18.33 -0.21
N ASP A 223 -6.43 -19.15 0.80
CA ASP A 223 -6.64 -18.67 2.17
C ASP A 223 -5.33 -18.29 2.85
N ALA A 224 -4.20 -18.75 2.32
CA ALA A 224 -2.87 -18.29 2.72
C ALA A 224 -2.56 -16.84 2.28
N ILE A 225 -3.36 -16.24 1.39
CA ILE A 225 -3.18 -14.85 0.94
C ILE A 225 -4.04 -13.92 1.80
N LYS A 226 -3.42 -13.00 2.53
CA LYS A 226 -4.13 -11.97 3.30
C LYS A 226 -4.92 -11.04 2.36
N LYS A 227 -6.19 -10.81 2.65
CA LYS A 227 -7.11 -10.02 1.86
C LYS A 227 -7.30 -8.65 2.51
N SER A 228 -6.86 -7.60 1.81
CA SER A 228 -6.87 -6.25 2.35
C SER A 228 -7.67 -5.27 1.50
N ALA A 229 -8.44 -4.41 2.17
CA ALA A 229 -9.17 -3.29 1.58
C ALA A 229 -8.50 -1.96 1.92
N GLY A 230 -8.31 -1.11 0.90
CA GLY A 230 -7.96 0.29 1.08
C GLY A 230 -9.22 1.13 1.20
N LEU A 231 -9.43 1.79 2.33
CA LEU A 231 -10.62 2.62 2.58
C LEU A 231 -10.20 4.06 2.87
N MET A 232 -10.81 4.99 2.13
CA MET A 232 -10.70 6.43 2.40
C MET A 232 -11.87 6.84 3.28
N MET A 233 -11.58 7.46 4.42
CA MET A 233 -12.65 7.82 5.36
C MET A 233 -12.44 9.14 6.08
N ARG A 234 -13.56 9.71 6.47
CA ARG A 234 -13.68 10.82 7.40
C ARG A 234 -14.79 10.51 8.39
N LEU A 235 -14.44 10.43 9.66
CA LEU A 235 -15.41 10.20 10.73
C LEU A 235 -15.96 11.55 11.22
N VAL A 236 -17.27 11.67 11.21
CA VAL A 236 -18.03 12.86 11.61
C VAL A 236 -19.12 12.49 12.62
N ASP A 237 -19.58 13.46 13.40
CA ASP A 237 -20.70 13.23 14.31
C ASP A 237 -22.04 13.44 13.58
N ASP A 238 -22.05 14.27 12.52
CA ASP A 238 -23.20 14.53 11.66
C ASP A 238 -22.73 14.51 10.19
N PRO A 239 -23.16 13.53 9.36
CA PRO A 239 -22.80 13.43 7.95
C PRO A 239 -23.32 14.57 7.10
N ASP A 240 -24.41 15.21 7.51
CA ASP A 240 -25.05 16.32 6.82
C ASP A 240 -24.45 17.68 7.21
N ALA A 241 -23.54 17.71 8.20
CA ALA A 241 -22.85 18.92 8.58
C ALA A 241 -21.99 19.46 7.44
N PRO A 242 -21.95 20.79 7.23
CA PRO A 242 -21.13 21.38 6.20
C PRO A 242 -19.66 21.03 6.41
N GLU A 243 -18.95 20.73 5.31
CA GLU A 243 -17.51 20.47 5.40
C GLU A 243 -16.80 21.71 5.99
N PRO A 244 -15.85 21.52 6.94
CA PRO A 244 -15.05 22.62 7.44
C PRO A 244 -14.29 23.29 6.28
N ALA A 245 -14.09 24.59 6.40
CA ALA A 245 -13.26 25.33 5.44
C ALA A 245 -11.90 24.66 5.27
N ARG A 246 -11.54 24.39 4.03
CA ARG A 246 -10.29 23.72 3.66
C ARG A 246 -9.37 24.69 2.97
N ASP A 247 -8.08 24.43 3.01
CA ASP A 247 -7.11 25.10 2.14
C ASP A 247 -7.54 24.93 0.68
N GLU A 248 -7.69 26.04 -0.06
CA GLU A 248 -8.14 26.03 -1.46
C GLU A 248 -7.24 25.17 -2.35
N ARG A 249 -5.95 25.07 -2.04
CA ARG A 249 -5.00 24.19 -2.73
C ARG A 249 -5.40 22.74 -2.61
N TYR A 250 -5.83 22.33 -1.42
CA TYR A 250 -6.30 20.97 -1.17
C TYR A 250 -7.59 20.65 -1.94
N ILE A 251 -8.55 21.57 -1.97
CA ILE A 251 -9.82 21.42 -2.71
C ILE A 251 -9.57 21.27 -4.21
N ARG A 252 -8.68 22.08 -4.77
CA ARG A 252 -8.32 22.03 -6.20
C ARG A 252 -7.84 20.64 -6.64
N TYR A 253 -7.06 19.95 -5.81
CA TYR A 253 -6.45 18.67 -6.13
C TYR A 253 -7.25 17.45 -5.68
N LEU A 254 -8.11 17.59 -4.68
CA LEU A 254 -8.98 16.50 -4.18
C LEU A 254 -10.24 16.26 -5.00
N GLY A 255 -10.75 17.28 -5.69
CA GLY A 255 -12.04 17.23 -6.40
C GLY A 255 -12.19 16.16 -7.50
N ARG A 256 -11.17 15.33 -7.70
CA ARG A 256 -11.15 14.24 -8.69
C ARG A 256 -10.94 12.86 -8.07
N GLN A 257 -11.14 12.70 -6.75
CA GLN A 257 -10.72 11.47 -6.07
C GLN A 257 -11.84 10.44 -5.90
N ASN A 258 -11.37 9.22 -5.62
CA ASN A 258 -12.15 8.05 -5.28
C ASN A 258 -13.16 8.31 -4.15
N PRO A 259 -14.25 7.54 -4.07
CA PRO A 259 -15.25 7.70 -3.02
C PRO A 259 -14.64 7.74 -1.63
N VAL A 260 -14.95 8.77 -0.87
CA VAL A 260 -14.58 8.90 0.54
C VAL A 260 -15.79 8.52 1.37
N MET A 261 -15.60 7.61 2.31
CA MET A 261 -16.62 7.25 3.29
C MET A 261 -16.70 8.39 4.33
N VAL A 262 -17.69 9.24 4.22
CA VAL A 262 -17.97 10.28 5.23
C VAL A 262 -19.19 9.81 6.01
N ASP A 263 -19.01 9.47 7.28
CA ASP A 263 -20.12 8.93 8.09
C ASP A 263 -19.80 8.95 9.59
N THR A 264 -20.81 8.63 10.40
CA THR A 264 -20.62 8.42 11.84
C THR A 264 -19.77 7.19 12.11
N PRO A 265 -19.05 7.13 13.24
CA PRO A 265 -18.27 5.95 13.61
C PRO A 265 -19.09 4.65 13.64
N GLU A 266 -20.35 4.73 14.04
CA GLU A 266 -21.27 3.60 14.11
C GLU A 266 -21.59 3.06 12.72
N ALA A 267 -21.98 3.93 11.80
CA ALA A 267 -22.26 3.56 10.41
C ALA A 267 -21.00 3.04 9.68
N VAL A 268 -19.83 3.59 9.99
CA VAL A 268 -18.56 3.08 9.44
C VAL A 268 -18.27 1.67 9.97
N ALA A 269 -18.53 1.38 11.25
CA ALA A 269 -18.37 0.04 11.80
C ALA A 269 -19.26 -0.98 11.08
N ASP A 270 -20.55 -0.63 10.88
CA ASP A 270 -21.50 -1.48 10.16
C ASP A 270 -21.04 -1.74 8.70
N LYS A 271 -20.55 -0.70 8.01
CA LYS A 271 -20.00 -0.84 6.66
C LYS A 271 -18.76 -1.74 6.62
N ILE A 272 -17.86 -1.66 7.61
CA ILE A 272 -16.70 -2.55 7.73
C ILE A 272 -17.16 -3.99 7.91
N GLY A 273 -18.24 -4.25 8.64
CA GLY A 273 -18.86 -5.56 8.76
C GLY A 273 -19.11 -6.22 7.39
N GLY A 274 -19.67 -5.47 6.44
CA GLY A 274 -19.90 -5.98 5.08
C GLY A 274 -18.61 -6.38 4.34
N TYR A 275 -17.48 -5.75 4.59
CA TYR A 275 -16.19 -6.20 4.03
C TYR A 275 -15.67 -7.46 4.73
N LEU A 276 -15.89 -7.59 6.04
CA LEU A 276 -15.54 -8.81 6.77
C LEU A 276 -16.33 -10.01 6.25
N ASP A 277 -17.62 -9.82 5.94
CA ASP A 277 -18.51 -10.87 5.42
C ASP A 277 -18.02 -11.45 4.09
N VAL A 278 -17.36 -10.64 3.24
CA VAL A 278 -16.78 -11.10 1.97
C VAL A 278 -15.31 -11.54 2.10
N GLY A 279 -14.78 -11.62 3.32
CA GLY A 279 -13.47 -12.20 3.61
C GLY A 279 -12.30 -11.22 3.64
N VAL A 280 -12.55 -9.92 3.69
CA VAL A 280 -11.49 -8.93 4.00
C VAL A 280 -11.11 -9.07 5.47
N THR A 281 -9.81 -9.22 5.76
CA THR A 281 -9.30 -9.37 7.13
C THR A 281 -8.37 -8.25 7.55
N HIS A 282 -7.96 -7.39 6.60
CA HIS A 282 -7.03 -6.30 6.86
C HIS A 282 -7.49 -5.02 6.16
N PHE A 283 -7.46 -3.90 6.87
CA PHE A 283 -7.91 -2.61 6.36
C PHE A 283 -6.76 -1.60 6.39
N ILE A 284 -6.47 -1.00 5.23
CA ILE A 284 -5.53 0.11 5.11
C ILE A 284 -6.34 1.39 5.00
N LEU A 285 -6.30 2.18 6.08
CA LEU A 285 -7.18 3.32 6.26
C LEU A 285 -6.45 4.60 5.88
N ARG A 286 -6.98 5.30 4.88
CA ARG A 286 -6.58 6.65 4.55
C ARG A 286 -7.58 7.61 5.18
N PHE A 287 -7.16 8.28 6.22
CA PHE A 287 -7.94 9.32 6.85
C PHE A 287 -7.83 10.63 6.06
N HIS A 288 -8.83 11.48 6.23
CA HIS A 288 -8.88 12.76 5.57
C HIS A 288 -7.67 13.63 5.95
N PHE A 289 -7.05 14.28 4.95
CA PHE A 289 -5.87 15.13 5.13
C PHE A 289 -6.15 16.28 6.11
N GLY A 290 -5.25 16.46 7.07
CA GLY A 290 -5.36 17.43 8.17
C GLY A 290 -6.06 16.91 9.42
N ASP A 291 -6.93 15.90 9.27
CA ASP A 291 -7.73 15.32 10.37
C ASP A 291 -7.25 13.91 10.79
N GLU A 292 -6.10 13.44 10.30
CA GLU A 292 -5.66 12.04 10.44
C GLU A 292 -5.66 11.61 11.92
N ILE A 293 -5.02 12.38 12.78
CA ILE A 293 -4.85 12.04 14.20
C ILE A 293 -6.19 11.99 14.92
N ARG A 294 -7.07 12.98 14.67
CA ARG A 294 -8.42 12.98 15.24
C ARG A 294 -9.20 11.75 14.81
N ASN A 295 -9.21 11.48 13.49
CA ASN A 295 -9.95 10.34 12.94
C ASN A 295 -9.40 9.00 13.41
N MET A 296 -8.08 8.82 13.53
CA MET A 296 -7.47 7.62 14.09
C MET A 296 -7.91 7.34 15.53
N ARG A 297 -7.97 8.38 16.36
CA ARG A 297 -8.45 8.26 17.75
C ARG A 297 -9.91 7.83 17.79
N VAL A 298 -10.77 8.53 17.05
CA VAL A 298 -12.20 8.20 16.95
C VAL A 298 -12.40 6.78 16.40
N PHE A 299 -11.65 6.40 15.36
CA PHE A 299 -11.70 5.06 14.79
C PHE A 299 -11.37 3.98 15.82
N ARG A 300 -10.28 4.13 16.55
CA ARG A 300 -9.90 3.15 17.59
C ARG A 300 -10.90 3.06 18.73
N ASP A 301 -11.46 4.21 19.13
CA ASP A 301 -12.36 4.26 20.28
C ASP A 301 -13.79 3.83 19.96
N ARG A 302 -14.33 4.17 18.79
CA ARG A 302 -15.75 4.01 18.45
C ARG A 302 -16.02 3.03 17.30
N VAL A 303 -15.03 2.75 16.43
CA VAL A 303 -15.19 1.80 15.32
C VAL A 303 -14.56 0.45 15.67
N ALA A 304 -13.25 0.42 15.88
CA ALA A 304 -12.51 -0.84 16.04
C ALA A 304 -12.92 -1.66 17.28
N LYS A 305 -13.48 -1.04 18.30
CA LYS A 305 -14.01 -1.76 19.49
C LYS A 305 -15.35 -2.45 19.26
N ARG A 306 -16.02 -2.16 18.14
CA ARG A 306 -17.31 -2.78 17.78
C ARG A 306 -17.15 -3.98 16.84
N LEU A 307 -16.00 -4.10 16.21
CA LEU A 307 -15.62 -5.16 15.29
C LEU A 307 -14.92 -6.31 16.03
#